data_dc650bf9e456f398459fae171bd6ba81
#
_entry.id   dc650bf9e456f398459fae171bd6ba81
#
_cell.length_a   1.000
_cell.length_b   1.000
_cell.length_c   1.000
_cell.angle_alpha   90.00
_cell.angle_beta   90.00
_cell.angle_gamma   90.00
#
_symmetry.space_group_name_H-M   'P 1'
#
loop_
_entity.id
_entity.type
_entity.pdbx_description
1 polymer ?
#
loop_
_entity_poly.entity_id
_entity_poly.type
_entity_poly.pdbx_seq_one_letter_code
_entity_poly.pdbx_strand_id
1 'polypeptide(L)'
;MREPISWKWLGLCAYEQSLAEQTAAWELRRAGGPDVCLALEHPPTITLARRGATFDLLATRADLARQGVACHTIERGGRATYHAPGQLVLYPIVSLTERRIGVRTFVGLLEDLMLDIAAAAGVVAHRDGRGHGIWTEKGKLGAVGIRVREGISTHGLALNVNLDLSGYALIAPCGVRGLPVTSLRAEGVEVEVVDVLAAAERACRRRFSDGHDPATEEATF
;
A
#
# COMPACT_ATOMS: atom_id res chain seq x y z
N MET A 1 -9.00 15.59 21.72
CA MET A 1 -7.87 14.90 21.07
C MET A 1 -8.37 13.55 20.59
N ARG A 2 -8.06 13.17 19.37
CA ARG A 2 -8.40 11.82 18.86
C ARG A 2 -7.44 10.80 19.44
N GLU A 3 -7.90 9.57 19.56
CA GLU A 3 -6.99 8.48 19.91
C GLU A 3 -5.95 8.27 18.79
N PRO A 4 -4.70 7.98 19.14
CA PRO A 4 -3.68 7.63 18.15
C PRO A 4 -4.12 6.43 17.32
N ILE A 5 -3.76 6.39 16.04
CA ILE A 5 -4.01 5.21 15.21
C ILE A 5 -3.35 3.98 15.85
N SER A 6 -4.13 2.91 16.04
CA SER A 6 -3.59 1.65 16.51
C SER A 6 -2.83 0.93 15.40
N TRP A 7 -1.86 0.10 15.77
CA TRP A 7 -1.02 -0.66 14.85
C TRP A 7 -1.14 -2.14 15.11
N LYS A 8 -1.37 -2.94 14.06
CA LYS A 8 -1.46 -4.40 14.16
C LYS A 8 -0.63 -5.05 13.07
N TRP A 9 0.43 -5.79 13.45
CA TRP A 9 1.21 -6.62 12.55
C TRP A 9 0.55 -8.00 12.41
N LEU A 10 0.23 -8.42 11.19
CA LEU A 10 -0.44 -9.69 10.89
C LEU A 10 0.53 -10.77 10.35
N GLY A 11 1.80 -10.40 10.11
CA GLY A 11 2.76 -11.32 9.49
C GLY A 11 2.40 -11.65 8.04
N LEU A 12 2.77 -12.84 7.60
CA LEU A 12 2.38 -13.38 6.30
C LEU A 12 0.91 -13.79 6.34
N CYS A 13 0.07 -13.08 5.62
CA CYS A 13 -1.38 -13.18 5.70
C CYS A 13 -2.01 -13.37 4.33
N ALA A 14 -2.80 -14.41 4.13
CA ALA A 14 -3.53 -14.63 2.89
C ALA A 14 -4.48 -13.46 2.60
N TYR A 15 -4.72 -13.17 1.32
CA TYR A 15 -5.51 -11.99 0.93
C TYR A 15 -6.93 -12.03 1.52
N GLU A 16 -7.61 -13.19 1.48
CA GLU A 16 -8.97 -13.36 2.03
C GLU A 16 -9.01 -13.12 3.55
N GLN A 17 -7.99 -13.60 4.26
CA GLN A 17 -7.86 -13.38 5.69
C GLN A 17 -7.66 -11.89 5.99
N SER A 18 -6.78 -11.21 5.23
CA SER A 18 -6.57 -9.77 5.38
C SER A 18 -7.84 -8.96 5.07
N LEU A 19 -8.64 -9.40 4.08
CA LEU A 19 -9.90 -8.77 3.74
C LEU A 19 -10.94 -8.91 4.87
N ALA A 20 -10.96 -10.06 5.54
CA ALA A 20 -11.81 -10.26 6.73
C ALA A 20 -11.39 -9.33 7.88
N GLU A 21 -10.08 -9.20 8.15
CA GLU A 21 -9.53 -8.27 9.14
C GLU A 21 -9.87 -6.81 8.81
N GLN A 22 -9.74 -6.42 7.53
CA GLN A 22 -10.12 -5.08 7.07
C GLN A 22 -11.63 -4.83 7.26
N THR A 23 -12.46 -5.83 6.96
CA THR A 23 -13.92 -5.72 7.11
C THR A 23 -14.30 -5.56 8.58
N ALA A 24 -13.74 -6.37 9.47
CA ALA A 24 -13.97 -6.27 10.90
C ALA A 24 -13.53 -4.90 11.46
N ALA A 25 -12.36 -4.42 11.05
CA ALA A 25 -11.84 -3.11 11.43
C ALA A 25 -12.73 -1.97 10.89
N TRP A 26 -13.23 -2.10 9.66
CA TRP A 26 -14.14 -1.13 9.05
C TRP A 26 -15.47 -1.07 9.81
N GLU A 27 -16.06 -2.21 10.17
CA GLU A 27 -17.31 -2.27 10.95
C GLU A 27 -17.12 -1.65 12.34
N LEU A 28 -16.01 -1.98 13.01
CA LEU A 28 -15.67 -1.38 14.30
C LEU A 28 -15.52 0.13 14.18
N ARG A 29 -14.78 0.60 13.14
CA ARG A 29 -14.60 2.04 12.90
C ARG A 29 -15.91 2.74 12.56
N ARG A 30 -16.78 2.11 11.80
CA ARG A 30 -18.14 2.62 11.49
C ARG A 30 -18.99 2.78 12.74
N ALA A 31 -18.83 1.91 13.72
CA ALA A 31 -19.52 1.97 15.02
C ALA A 31 -18.88 3.00 15.99
N GLY A 32 -17.89 3.82 15.54
CA GLY A 32 -17.25 4.83 16.38
C GLY A 32 -15.99 4.35 17.10
N GLY A 33 -15.50 3.15 16.81
CA GLY A 33 -14.24 2.63 17.34
C GLY A 33 -12.99 3.36 16.79
N PRO A 34 -11.78 3.00 17.23
CA PRO A 34 -10.54 3.69 16.85
C PRO A 34 -10.15 3.44 15.39
N ASP A 35 -9.32 4.32 14.86
CA ASP A 35 -8.59 4.08 13.62
C ASP A 35 -7.52 3.01 13.84
N VAL A 36 -7.28 2.15 12.84
CA VAL A 36 -6.26 1.09 12.90
C VAL A 36 -5.48 1.01 11.58
N CYS A 37 -4.18 0.77 11.67
CA CYS A 37 -3.36 0.37 10.54
C CYS A 37 -3.00 -1.11 10.66
N LEU A 38 -3.45 -1.90 9.68
CA LEU A 38 -3.05 -3.30 9.56
C LEU A 38 -1.79 -3.36 8.70
N ALA A 39 -0.73 -3.94 9.23
CA ALA A 39 0.54 -4.15 8.55
C ALA A 39 0.73 -5.64 8.28
N LEU A 40 1.19 -6.01 7.09
CA LEU A 40 1.31 -7.43 6.71
C LEU A 40 2.19 -7.62 5.48
N GLU A 41 2.46 -8.88 5.17
CA GLU A 41 2.91 -9.37 3.87
C GLU A 41 1.84 -10.32 3.29
N HIS A 42 1.78 -10.45 1.97
CA HIS A 42 0.94 -11.47 1.33
C HIS A 42 1.79 -12.59 0.74
N PRO A 43 1.29 -13.84 0.69
CA PRO A 43 1.75 -14.84 -0.27
C PRO A 43 1.62 -14.30 -1.71
N PRO A 44 2.27 -14.92 -2.71
CA PRO A 44 2.18 -14.48 -4.10
C PRO A 44 0.72 -14.28 -4.54
N THR A 45 0.34 -13.02 -4.78
CA THR A 45 -1.05 -12.63 -5.01
C THR A 45 -1.14 -11.48 -6.00
N ILE A 46 -2.01 -11.60 -6.99
CA ILE A 46 -2.39 -10.51 -7.88
C ILE A 46 -3.77 -9.99 -7.47
N THR A 47 -3.89 -8.67 -7.32
CA THR A 47 -5.18 -8.01 -7.16
C THR A 47 -5.50 -7.16 -8.37
N LEU A 48 -6.68 -7.39 -8.96
CA LEU A 48 -7.18 -6.70 -10.14
C LEU A 48 -8.31 -5.77 -9.72
N ALA A 49 -8.17 -4.48 -9.93
CA ALA A 49 -9.27 -3.55 -9.77
C ALA A 49 -10.32 -3.79 -10.87
N ARG A 50 -11.61 -3.60 -10.57
CA ARG A 50 -12.70 -3.84 -11.56
C ARG A 50 -12.51 -3.09 -12.87
N ARG A 51 -11.95 -1.86 -12.83
CA ARG A 51 -11.62 -1.10 -14.03
C ARG A 51 -10.27 -1.57 -14.58
N GLY A 52 -10.28 -2.33 -15.68
CA GLY A 52 -9.06 -2.77 -16.38
C GLY A 52 -8.62 -4.21 -16.10
N ALA A 53 -9.35 -4.95 -15.26
CA ALA A 53 -8.97 -6.30 -14.82
C ALA A 53 -8.53 -7.25 -15.94
N THR A 54 -9.19 -7.21 -17.11
CA THR A 54 -8.91 -8.16 -18.21
C THR A 54 -7.66 -7.80 -19.01
N PHE A 55 -7.33 -6.51 -19.12
CA PHE A 55 -6.20 -6.03 -19.94
C PHE A 55 -4.88 -5.95 -19.14
N ASP A 56 -4.98 -5.93 -17.83
CA ASP A 56 -3.82 -5.75 -16.94
C ASP A 56 -3.19 -7.07 -16.54
N LEU A 57 -3.87 -8.20 -16.75
CA LEU A 57 -3.34 -9.54 -16.50
C LEU A 57 -2.67 -10.06 -17.77
N LEU A 58 -1.37 -10.32 -17.71
CA LEU A 58 -0.56 -10.79 -18.86
C LEU A 58 -0.42 -12.32 -18.88
N ALA A 59 -0.66 -12.99 -17.75
CA ALA A 59 -0.66 -14.44 -17.61
C ALA A 59 -2.08 -15.01 -17.61
N THR A 60 -2.27 -16.26 -18.04
CA THR A 60 -3.55 -16.93 -17.88
C THR A 60 -3.78 -17.33 -16.42
N ARG A 61 -5.03 -17.51 -16.00
CA ARG A 61 -5.34 -18.02 -14.64
C ARG A 61 -4.74 -19.42 -14.39
N ALA A 62 -4.63 -20.25 -15.44
CA ALA A 62 -3.98 -21.56 -15.35
C ALA A 62 -2.47 -21.42 -15.10
N ASP A 63 -1.81 -20.45 -15.73
CA ASP A 63 -0.40 -20.16 -15.50
C ASP A 63 -0.15 -19.68 -14.07
N LEU A 64 -1.01 -18.79 -13.56
CA LEU A 64 -0.93 -18.32 -12.18
C LEU A 64 -1.10 -19.46 -11.18
N ALA A 65 -2.08 -20.33 -11.39
CA ALA A 65 -2.32 -21.49 -10.52
C ALA A 65 -1.09 -22.42 -10.49
N ARG A 66 -0.45 -22.67 -11.65
CA ARG A 66 0.79 -23.49 -11.71
C ARG A 66 1.95 -22.86 -10.95
N GLN A 67 2.00 -21.54 -10.88
CA GLN A 67 3.03 -20.76 -10.15
C GLN A 67 2.66 -20.53 -8.69
N GLY A 68 1.50 -21.01 -8.21
CA GLY A 68 1.04 -20.75 -6.84
C GLY A 68 0.65 -19.30 -6.58
N VAL A 69 0.30 -18.54 -7.63
CA VAL A 69 -0.08 -17.12 -7.51
C VAL A 69 -1.61 -17.02 -7.44
N ALA A 70 -2.12 -16.53 -6.31
CA ALA A 70 -3.54 -16.22 -6.15
C ALA A 70 -3.94 -14.99 -6.99
N CYS A 71 -5.19 -14.94 -7.45
CA CYS A 71 -5.67 -13.83 -8.28
C CYS A 71 -7.09 -13.42 -7.90
N HIS A 72 -7.26 -12.21 -7.35
CA HIS A 72 -8.52 -11.68 -6.86
C HIS A 72 -8.95 -10.45 -7.66
N THR A 73 -10.23 -10.39 -8.01
CA THR A 73 -10.86 -9.17 -8.53
C THR A 73 -11.50 -8.43 -7.38
N ILE A 74 -11.11 -7.17 -7.18
CA ILE A 74 -11.45 -6.41 -5.98
C ILE A 74 -11.94 -5.00 -6.30
N GLU A 75 -12.62 -4.39 -5.31
CA GLU A 75 -13.13 -3.03 -5.41
C GLU A 75 -12.17 -2.04 -4.73
N ARG A 76 -11.20 -1.53 -5.47
CA ARG A 76 -10.32 -0.44 -5.05
C ARG A 76 -9.99 0.48 -6.23
N GLY A 77 -9.40 1.62 -5.94
CA GLY A 77 -8.78 2.47 -6.95
C GLY A 77 -7.51 1.85 -7.54
N GLY A 78 -7.08 2.37 -8.67
CA GLY A 78 -5.93 1.87 -9.40
C GLY A 78 -6.27 0.72 -10.36
N ARG A 79 -5.25 -0.06 -10.74
CA ARG A 79 -5.31 -1.17 -11.71
C ARG A 79 -4.75 -2.45 -11.08
N ALA A 80 -4.07 -3.32 -11.86
CA ALA A 80 -3.43 -4.51 -11.32
C ALA A 80 -2.24 -4.18 -10.41
N THR A 81 -2.05 -4.96 -9.36
CA THR A 81 -0.81 -5.01 -8.59
C THR A 81 -0.46 -6.43 -8.20
N TYR A 82 0.83 -6.65 -7.92
CA TYR A 82 1.38 -7.91 -7.45
C TYR A 82 1.86 -7.74 -6.01
N HIS A 83 1.58 -8.74 -5.19
CA HIS A 83 2.02 -8.87 -3.81
C HIS A 83 2.77 -10.18 -3.63
N ALA A 84 3.82 -10.20 -2.82
CA ALA A 84 4.57 -11.38 -2.44
C ALA A 84 5.32 -11.13 -1.11
N PRO A 85 5.87 -12.19 -0.47
CA PRO A 85 6.78 -12.02 0.65
C PRO A 85 7.93 -11.06 0.29
N GLY A 86 8.31 -10.21 1.22
CA GLY A 86 9.28 -9.13 0.98
C GLY A 86 8.64 -7.82 0.54
N GLN A 87 7.31 -7.71 0.53
CA GLN A 87 6.59 -6.47 0.31
C GLN A 87 5.82 -6.07 1.57
N LEU A 88 6.12 -4.89 2.12
CA LEU A 88 5.35 -4.33 3.23
C LEU A 88 4.02 -3.78 2.70
N VAL A 89 2.92 -4.33 3.18
CA VAL A 89 1.56 -3.86 2.89
C VAL A 89 0.98 -3.19 4.12
N LEU A 90 0.44 -1.98 3.96
CA LEU A 90 -0.24 -1.25 5.02
C LEU A 90 -1.67 -0.92 4.60
N TYR A 91 -2.63 -1.30 5.44
CA TYR A 91 -4.04 -1.00 5.29
C TYR A 91 -4.53 -0.10 6.43
N PRO A 92 -4.41 1.24 6.31
CA PRO A 92 -4.99 2.16 7.28
C PRO A 92 -6.51 2.23 7.12
N ILE A 93 -7.23 1.78 8.13
CA ILE A 93 -8.69 1.85 8.23
C ILE A 93 -9.00 3.08 9.09
N VAL A 94 -9.28 4.19 8.45
CA VAL A 94 -9.44 5.49 9.10
C VAL A 94 -10.69 6.22 8.61
N SER A 95 -11.30 7.03 9.47
CA SER A 95 -12.42 7.89 9.07
C SER A 95 -11.90 9.19 8.46
N LEU A 96 -11.97 9.31 7.13
CA LEU A 96 -11.63 10.54 6.42
C LEU A 96 -12.60 11.69 6.81
N THR A 97 -13.86 11.35 7.04
CA THR A 97 -14.89 12.33 7.43
C THR A 97 -14.54 12.99 8.75
N GLU A 98 -14.22 12.21 9.78
CA GLU A 98 -13.85 12.77 11.08
C GLU A 98 -12.50 13.50 11.02
N ARG A 99 -11.58 13.04 10.18
CA ARG A 99 -10.30 13.71 9.92
C ARG A 99 -10.44 14.96 9.07
N ARG A 100 -11.61 15.19 8.46
CA ARG A 100 -11.90 16.31 7.56
C ARG A 100 -10.93 16.40 6.38
N ILE A 101 -10.49 15.25 5.88
CA ILE A 101 -9.59 15.18 4.72
C ILE A 101 -10.29 14.54 3.53
N GLY A 102 -9.93 15.00 2.33
CA GLY A 102 -10.40 14.41 1.07
C GLY A 102 -9.60 13.16 0.69
N VAL A 103 -10.14 12.41 -0.29
CA VAL A 103 -9.49 11.21 -0.83
C VAL A 103 -8.10 11.54 -1.39
N ARG A 104 -7.93 12.67 -2.08
CA ARG A 104 -6.64 13.10 -2.64
C ARG A 104 -5.60 13.32 -1.53
N THR A 105 -5.96 14.07 -0.50
CA THR A 105 -5.10 14.29 0.67
C THR A 105 -4.72 12.97 1.34
N PHE A 106 -5.67 12.05 1.49
CA PHE A 106 -5.40 10.74 2.07
C PHE A 106 -4.40 9.93 1.23
N VAL A 107 -4.53 9.95 -0.11
CA VAL A 107 -3.55 9.31 -1.00
C VAL A 107 -2.17 9.95 -0.82
N GLY A 108 -2.09 11.28 -0.75
CA GLY A 108 -0.84 12.00 -0.46
C GLY A 108 -0.20 11.58 0.86
N LEU A 109 -0.99 11.44 1.94
CA LEU A 109 -0.49 10.95 3.23
C LEU A 109 0.08 9.51 3.14
N LEU A 110 -0.51 8.64 2.31
CA LEU A 110 0.03 7.30 2.09
C LEU A 110 1.34 7.32 1.29
N GLU A 111 1.46 8.23 0.34
CA GLU A 111 2.71 8.45 -0.41
C GLU A 111 3.79 9.00 0.52
N ASP A 112 3.46 9.98 1.38
CA ASP A 112 4.38 10.52 2.40
C ASP A 112 4.84 9.43 3.38
N LEU A 113 3.92 8.57 3.80
CA LEU A 113 4.24 7.45 4.68
C LEU A 113 5.29 6.53 4.04
N MET A 114 5.15 6.23 2.74
CA MET A 114 6.15 5.44 2.02
C MET A 114 7.48 6.18 1.86
N LEU A 115 7.46 7.49 1.58
CA LEU A 115 8.66 8.32 1.49
C LEU A 115 9.42 8.35 2.82
N ASP A 116 8.71 8.47 3.95
CA ASP A 116 9.30 8.42 5.28
C ASP A 116 10.00 7.08 5.56
N ILE A 117 9.38 5.96 5.15
CA ILE A 117 9.96 4.61 5.31
C ILE A 117 11.18 4.44 4.42
N ALA A 118 11.11 4.85 3.16
CA ALA A 118 12.22 4.79 2.21
C ALA A 118 13.41 5.63 2.70
N ALA A 119 13.16 6.86 3.15
CA ALA A 119 14.18 7.74 3.71
C ALA A 119 14.84 7.16 4.97
N ALA A 120 14.05 6.54 5.87
CA ALA A 120 14.59 5.86 7.04
C ALA A 120 15.49 4.66 6.69
N ALA A 121 15.26 4.03 5.52
CA ALA A 121 16.11 3.00 4.97
C ALA A 121 17.28 3.54 4.12
N GLY A 122 17.43 4.87 4.00
CA GLY A 122 18.52 5.50 3.23
C GLY A 122 18.26 5.55 1.72
N VAL A 123 17.01 5.34 1.26
CA VAL A 123 16.64 5.41 -0.16
C VAL A 123 15.93 6.73 -0.47
N VAL A 124 16.44 7.45 -1.46
CA VAL A 124 15.79 8.65 -1.98
C VAL A 124 14.71 8.25 -2.98
N ALA A 125 13.48 8.60 -2.66
CA ALA A 125 12.32 8.35 -3.51
C ALA A 125 11.49 9.63 -3.67
N HIS A 126 10.64 9.68 -4.68
CA HIS A 126 9.84 10.85 -5.00
C HIS A 126 8.45 10.44 -5.54
N ARG A 127 7.52 11.39 -5.59
CA ARG A 127 6.27 11.26 -6.33
C ARG A 127 6.54 11.47 -7.82
N ASP A 128 5.74 10.79 -8.65
CA ASP A 128 5.86 10.89 -10.10
C ASP A 128 4.47 10.95 -10.74
N GLY A 129 4.33 11.75 -11.80
CA GLY A 129 3.08 11.91 -12.54
C GLY A 129 2.58 10.64 -13.26
N ARG A 130 3.38 9.57 -13.31
CA ARG A 130 3.03 8.26 -13.92
C ARG A 130 2.00 7.45 -13.12
N GLY A 131 1.62 7.89 -11.93
CA GLY A 131 0.57 7.27 -11.13
C GLY A 131 0.85 7.29 -9.62
N HIS A 132 -0.17 7.04 -8.82
CA HIS A 132 -0.08 7.05 -7.37
C HIS A 132 0.93 6.04 -6.83
N GLY A 133 1.73 6.50 -5.87
CA GLY A 133 2.81 5.77 -5.25
C GLY A 133 4.13 6.54 -5.28
N ILE A 134 5.22 5.87 -4.97
CA ILE A 134 6.56 6.48 -4.94
C ILE A 134 7.51 5.78 -5.92
N TRP A 135 8.51 6.51 -6.35
CA TRP A 135 9.43 6.12 -7.41
C TRP A 135 10.87 6.44 -7.02
N THR A 136 11.80 5.72 -7.63
CA THR A 136 13.21 6.07 -7.71
C THR A 136 13.60 6.24 -9.18
N GLU A 137 14.87 6.54 -9.46
CA GLU A 137 15.40 6.55 -10.82
C GLU A 137 15.32 5.16 -11.49
N LYS A 138 15.36 4.06 -10.70
CA LYS A 138 15.27 2.68 -11.22
C LYS A 138 13.86 2.23 -11.53
N GLY A 139 12.82 2.84 -10.90
CA GLY A 139 11.43 2.46 -11.15
C GLY A 139 10.49 2.70 -9.98
N LYS A 140 9.31 2.11 -10.06
CA LYS A 140 8.28 2.22 -9.04
C LYS A 140 8.66 1.41 -7.80
N LEU A 141 8.83 2.10 -6.67
CA LEU A 141 9.18 1.52 -5.38
C LEU A 141 7.95 1.11 -4.56
N GLY A 142 6.87 1.87 -4.68
CA GLY A 142 5.64 1.59 -3.95
C GLY A 142 4.39 2.04 -4.69
N ALA A 143 3.25 1.49 -4.33
CA ALA A 143 1.97 1.73 -4.97
C ALA A 143 0.88 2.05 -3.95
N VAL A 144 -0.09 2.87 -4.34
CA VAL A 144 -1.29 3.17 -3.55
C VAL A 144 -2.54 2.69 -4.29
N GLY A 145 -3.42 2.01 -3.56
CA GLY A 145 -4.72 1.60 -4.07
C GLY A 145 -5.72 1.48 -2.93
N ILE A 146 -6.65 2.41 -2.82
CA ILE A 146 -7.61 2.52 -1.72
C ILE A 146 -9.05 2.38 -2.18
N ARG A 147 -9.93 2.05 -1.24
CA ARG A 147 -11.37 2.22 -1.35
C ARG A 147 -11.86 3.06 -0.17
N VAL A 148 -12.80 3.95 -0.41
CA VAL A 148 -13.50 4.69 0.64
C VAL A 148 -14.99 4.37 0.54
N ARG A 149 -15.56 3.90 1.64
CA ARG A 149 -16.99 3.63 1.79
C ARG A 149 -17.49 4.27 3.08
N GLU A 150 -18.57 5.04 2.99
CA GLU A 150 -19.13 5.78 4.14
C GLU A 150 -18.08 6.65 4.86
N GLY A 151 -17.15 7.26 4.08
CA GLY A 151 -16.09 8.10 4.63
C GLY A 151 -14.95 7.35 5.34
N ILE A 152 -14.94 6.01 5.31
CA ILE A 152 -13.90 5.18 5.94
C ILE A 152 -13.10 4.45 4.86
N SER A 153 -11.76 4.48 5.00
CA SER A 153 -10.84 3.83 4.07
C SER A 153 -10.73 2.33 4.29
N THR A 154 -10.41 1.61 3.22
CA THR A 154 -9.92 0.23 3.20
C THR A 154 -8.86 0.10 2.14
N HIS A 155 -8.09 -1.01 2.16
CA HIS A 155 -6.84 -1.14 1.41
C HIS A 155 -5.84 -0.04 1.80
N GLY A 156 -4.88 0.29 0.94
CA GLY A 156 -3.86 1.28 1.32
C GLY A 156 -2.69 1.31 0.37
N LEU A 157 -1.52 0.93 0.87
CA LEU A 157 -0.25 0.98 0.15
C LEU A 157 0.48 -0.36 0.17
N ALA A 158 1.41 -0.50 -0.78
CA ALA A 158 2.37 -1.59 -0.85
C ALA A 158 3.74 -1.02 -1.19
N LEU A 159 4.75 -1.26 -0.33
CA LEU A 159 6.14 -0.84 -0.48
C LEU A 159 7.01 -2.07 -0.75
N ASN A 160 7.75 -2.05 -1.83
CA ASN A 160 8.66 -3.12 -2.20
C ASN A 160 9.92 -3.04 -1.33
N VAL A 161 10.11 -3.98 -0.40
CA VAL A 161 11.29 -4.02 0.47
C VAL A 161 12.37 -4.91 -0.17
N ASN A 162 12.14 -6.21 -0.24
CA ASN A 162 13.09 -7.19 -0.76
C ASN A 162 12.47 -8.32 -1.57
N LEU A 163 11.19 -8.18 -1.96
CA LEU A 163 10.48 -9.20 -2.72
C LEU A 163 11.14 -9.50 -4.09
N ASP A 164 10.88 -10.70 -4.60
CA ASP A 164 11.21 -11.03 -5.99
C ASP A 164 10.32 -10.22 -6.95
N LEU A 165 10.95 -9.33 -7.72
CA LEU A 165 10.27 -8.44 -8.65
C LEU A 165 9.79 -9.16 -9.93
N SER A 166 10.20 -10.41 -10.18
CA SER A 166 9.84 -11.17 -11.38
C SER A 166 8.33 -11.37 -11.53
N GLY A 167 7.61 -11.45 -10.42
CA GLY A 167 6.15 -11.56 -10.41
C GLY A 167 5.41 -10.37 -11.05
N TYR A 168 6.03 -9.21 -11.14
CA TYR A 168 5.46 -8.08 -11.86
C TYR A 168 5.36 -8.29 -13.38
N ALA A 169 6.12 -9.24 -13.95
CA ALA A 169 6.00 -9.63 -15.35
C ALA A 169 4.63 -10.28 -15.68
N LEU A 170 3.90 -10.73 -14.67
CA LEU A 170 2.57 -11.34 -14.84
C LEU A 170 1.46 -10.33 -15.06
N ILE A 171 1.74 -9.03 -14.86
CA ILE A 171 0.75 -7.95 -14.94
C ILE A 171 1.27 -6.75 -15.72
N ALA A 172 0.37 -5.81 -16.07
CA ALA A 172 0.68 -4.48 -16.56
C ALA A 172 0.37 -3.46 -15.43
N PRO A 173 1.34 -3.15 -14.51
CA PRO A 173 1.10 -2.22 -13.43
C PRO A 173 0.75 -0.83 -14.00
N CYS A 174 -0.24 -0.14 -13.41
CA CYS A 174 -0.76 1.12 -13.95
C CYS A 174 -1.24 1.05 -15.41
N GLY A 175 -1.45 -0.16 -15.96
CA GLY A 175 -1.80 -0.39 -17.36
C GLY A 175 -0.64 -0.28 -18.34
N VAL A 176 0.58 -0.23 -17.85
CA VAL A 176 1.80 -0.11 -18.67
C VAL A 176 2.58 -1.42 -18.62
N ARG A 177 2.70 -2.09 -19.76
CA ARG A 177 3.52 -3.30 -19.89
C ARG A 177 5.00 -2.94 -19.72
N GLY A 178 5.72 -3.76 -18.95
CA GLY A 178 7.15 -3.54 -18.71
C GLY A 178 7.47 -2.28 -17.90
N LEU A 179 6.50 -1.77 -17.13
CA LEU A 179 6.77 -0.66 -16.22
C LEU A 179 7.93 -1.03 -15.29
N PRO A 180 9.02 -0.24 -15.24
CA PRO A 180 10.11 -0.50 -14.33
C PRO A 180 9.62 -0.47 -12.88
N VAL A 181 9.96 -1.52 -12.12
CA VAL A 181 9.69 -1.64 -10.68
C VAL A 181 11.01 -1.88 -9.96
N THR A 182 11.11 -1.39 -8.73
CA THR A 182 12.29 -1.54 -7.88
C THR A 182 11.87 -1.92 -6.46
N SER A 183 12.84 -2.17 -5.58
CA SER A 183 12.66 -2.44 -4.16
C SER A 183 13.79 -1.79 -3.38
N LEU A 184 13.67 -1.65 -2.06
CA LEU A 184 14.78 -1.14 -1.23
C LEU A 184 16.05 -1.98 -1.43
N ARG A 185 15.90 -3.32 -1.56
CA ARG A 185 17.04 -4.20 -1.88
C ARG A 185 17.64 -3.90 -3.26
N ALA A 186 16.84 -3.69 -4.29
CA ALA A 186 17.31 -3.34 -5.63
C ALA A 186 17.95 -1.94 -5.68
N GLU A 187 17.61 -1.06 -4.73
CA GLU A 187 18.28 0.23 -4.51
C GLU A 187 19.62 0.10 -3.77
N GLY A 188 19.97 -1.09 -3.30
CA GLY A 188 21.25 -1.38 -2.65
C GLY A 188 21.20 -1.45 -1.13
N VAL A 189 19.99 -1.57 -0.55
CA VAL A 189 19.81 -1.67 0.91
C VAL A 189 19.51 -3.12 1.30
N GLU A 190 20.40 -3.72 2.09
CA GLU A 190 20.18 -5.06 2.67
C GLU A 190 19.21 -4.95 3.85
N VAL A 191 17.93 -5.23 3.60
CA VAL A 191 16.84 -5.03 4.56
C VAL A 191 15.71 -6.03 4.32
N GLU A 192 15.12 -6.52 5.41
CA GLU A 192 13.92 -7.35 5.41
C GLU A 192 12.68 -6.52 5.84
N VAL A 193 11.46 -7.03 5.60
CA VAL A 193 10.23 -6.33 5.99
C VAL A 193 10.21 -6.03 7.49
N VAL A 194 10.67 -6.95 8.31
CA VAL A 194 10.69 -6.79 9.78
C VAL A 194 11.57 -5.62 10.23
N ASP A 195 12.64 -5.29 9.48
CA ASP A 195 13.57 -4.21 9.82
C ASP A 195 12.93 -2.82 9.62
N VAL A 196 11.99 -2.70 8.69
CA VAL A 196 11.30 -1.44 8.41
C VAL A 196 10.02 -1.24 9.23
N LEU A 197 9.51 -2.26 9.95
CA LEU A 197 8.25 -2.18 10.69
C LEU A 197 8.23 -1.05 11.72
N ALA A 198 9.30 -0.89 12.50
CA ALA A 198 9.36 0.15 13.52
C ALA A 198 9.35 1.57 12.90
N ALA A 199 10.01 1.76 11.76
CA ALA A 199 9.97 3.01 11.00
C ALA A 199 8.57 3.25 10.42
N ALA A 200 7.94 2.21 9.87
CA ALA A 200 6.59 2.28 9.31
C ALA A 200 5.54 2.62 10.38
N GLU A 201 5.61 2.01 11.56
CA GLU A 201 4.71 2.33 12.67
C GLU A 201 4.87 3.78 13.13
N ARG A 202 6.12 4.23 13.36
CA ARG A 202 6.38 5.62 13.75
C ARG A 202 5.88 6.62 12.71
N ALA A 203 6.15 6.37 11.43
CA ALA A 203 5.68 7.23 10.35
C ALA A 203 4.14 7.23 10.25
N CYS A 204 3.50 6.05 10.38
CA CYS A 204 2.05 5.93 10.39
C CYS A 204 1.43 6.74 11.54
N ARG A 205 1.93 6.56 12.76
CA ARG A 205 1.44 7.31 13.92
C ARG A 205 1.62 8.82 13.74
N ARG A 206 2.77 9.28 13.23
CA ARG A 206 3.02 10.70 12.94
C ARG A 206 2.06 11.25 11.90
N ARG A 207 1.89 10.58 10.76
CA ARG A 207 1.02 11.03 9.65
C ARG A 207 -0.47 11.03 10.00
N PHE A 208 -0.88 10.20 10.94
CA PHE A 208 -2.26 10.12 11.42
C PHE A 208 -2.45 10.69 12.84
N SER A 209 -1.52 11.49 13.39
CA SER A 209 -1.70 12.19 14.65
C SER A 209 -2.59 13.45 14.49
N ASP A 210 -3.19 13.90 15.60
CA ASP A 210 -3.87 15.20 15.63
C ASP A 210 -2.85 16.32 15.42
N GLY A 211 -3.20 17.28 14.57
CA GLY A 211 -2.35 18.46 14.28
C GLY A 211 -1.41 18.28 13.08
N HIS A 212 -1.40 17.10 12.44
CA HIS A 212 -0.77 16.99 11.13
C HIS A 212 -1.66 17.71 10.10
N ASP A 213 -1.24 18.90 9.65
CA ASP A 213 -1.88 19.63 8.56
C ASP A 213 -1.07 19.40 7.29
N PRO A 214 -1.59 18.58 6.34
CA PRO A 214 -0.89 18.32 5.09
C PRO A 214 -0.68 19.58 4.23
N ALA A 215 -1.40 20.66 4.47
CA ALA A 215 -1.24 21.91 3.74
C ALA A 215 0.03 22.69 4.16
N THR A 216 0.61 22.42 5.33
CA THR A 216 1.82 23.10 5.80
C THR A 216 3.11 22.51 5.20
N GLU A 217 3.09 21.29 4.67
CA GLU A 217 4.27 20.67 4.03
C GLU A 217 4.42 21.02 2.54
N GLU A 218 3.34 21.38 1.83
CA GLU A 218 3.41 21.81 0.41
C GLU A 218 4.08 23.19 0.20
N ALA A 219 4.30 23.96 1.27
CA ALA A 219 4.89 25.31 1.19
C ALA A 219 6.42 25.34 1.26
N THR A 220 7.11 24.19 1.27
CA THR A 220 8.58 24.12 1.50
C THR A 220 9.35 23.56 0.29
N PHE A 221 8.77 23.58 -0.92
CA PHE A 221 9.48 23.21 -2.16
C PHE A 221 9.36 24.29 -3.23
#